data_6e6231dc8e5b9d925820aa33ca6debc1
#
_entry.id   6e6231dc8e5b9d925820aa33ca6debc1
#
_cell.length_a   1.000
_cell.length_b   1.000
_cell.length_c   1.000
_cell.angle_alpha   90.00
_cell.angle_beta   90.00
_cell.angle_gamma   90.00
#
_symmetry.space_group_name_H-M   'P 1'
#
loop_
_entity.id
_entity.type
_entity.pdbx_description
1 polymer ?
#
loop_
_entity_poly.entity_id
_entity_poly.type
_entity_poly.pdbx_seq_one_letter_code
_entity_poly.pdbx_strand_id
1 'polypeptide(L)'
;MTNDVMTDLLSWRILDLDQPGLGMAREYLMKGLEDPDVQAYQEYMQDVALLLGADKDTVINDIKETIKFEIELAKISLPRFILNTMNKKPKCILKQGGAKGCKQVVQPHASV
;
A
#
# COMPACT_ATOMS: atom_id res chain seq x y z
N MET A 1 -1.10 -4.79 -25.94
CA MET A 1 -2.17 -3.93 -25.34
C MET A 1 -3.47 -4.14 -26.06
N THR A 2 -3.90 -5.37 -26.10
CA THR A 2 -5.06 -5.77 -26.90
C THR A 2 -6.34 -5.90 -26.08
N ASN A 3 -6.31 -5.54 -24.80
CA ASN A 3 -7.46 -5.68 -23.92
C ASN A 3 -8.29 -4.41 -23.73
N ASP A 4 -7.86 -3.29 -24.33
CA ASP A 4 -8.49 -1.99 -24.05
C ASP A 4 -9.82 -1.79 -24.80
N VAL A 5 -10.02 -2.48 -25.91
CA VAL A 5 -11.22 -2.28 -26.75
C VAL A 5 -12.48 -2.91 -26.16
N MET A 6 -12.35 -4.03 -25.46
CA MET A 6 -13.51 -4.65 -24.78
C MET A 6 -13.81 -4.05 -23.40
N THR A 7 -12.81 -3.51 -22.76
CA THR A 7 -12.99 -2.78 -21.50
C THR A 7 -13.61 -1.40 -21.71
N ASP A 8 -13.37 -0.74 -22.82
CA ASP A 8 -13.90 0.60 -23.10
C ASP A 8 -15.44 0.63 -23.30
N LEU A 9 -16.04 -0.46 -23.73
CA LEU A 9 -17.50 -0.54 -23.90
C LEU A 9 -18.27 -0.81 -22.60
N LEU A 10 -17.58 -1.31 -21.56
CA LEU A 10 -18.16 -1.62 -20.26
C LEU A 10 -17.45 -0.92 -19.10
N SER A 11 -16.42 -0.14 -19.40
CA SER A 11 -15.55 0.49 -18.42
C SER A 11 -16.02 1.89 -18.10
N TRP A 12 -16.62 2.04 -16.96
CA TRP A 12 -16.69 3.33 -16.30
C TRP A 12 -15.28 3.64 -15.79
N ARG A 13 -14.68 4.72 -16.27
CA ARG A 13 -13.43 5.22 -15.73
C ARG A 13 -13.67 5.70 -14.32
N ILE A 14 -13.20 4.93 -13.35
CA ILE A 14 -13.30 5.25 -11.95
C ILE A 14 -11.92 5.72 -11.50
N LEU A 15 -11.88 6.84 -10.79
CA LEU A 15 -10.69 7.24 -10.07
C LEU A 15 -10.58 6.38 -8.82
N ASP A 16 -9.57 5.52 -8.77
CA ASP A 16 -9.28 4.68 -7.61
C ASP A 16 -8.13 5.31 -6.82
N LEU A 17 -8.38 5.62 -5.56
CA LEU A 17 -7.39 6.14 -4.63
C LEU A 17 -7.09 5.06 -3.61
N ASP A 18 -5.87 4.58 -3.62
CA ASP A 18 -5.43 3.57 -2.67
C ASP A 18 -4.13 3.98 -1.99
N GLN A 19 -3.85 3.35 -0.86
CA GLN A 19 -2.61 3.56 -0.14
C GLN A 19 -1.47 2.84 -0.86
N PRO A 20 -0.32 3.52 -1.08
CA PRO A 20 0.84 2.90 -1.72
C PRO A 20 1.38 1.74 -0.86
N GLY A 21 1.95 0.75 -1.53
CA GLY A 21 2.72 -0.29 -0.87
C GLY A 21 4.07 0.23 -0.41
N LEU A 22 4.50 -0.22 0.76
CA LEU A 22 5.84 0.03 1.26
C LEU A 22 6.78 -1.10 0.82
N GLY A 23 8.07 -0.81 0.63
CA GLY A 23 9.06 -1.82 0.27
C GLY A 23 9.32 -2.83 1.40
N MET A 24 9.17 -2.37 2.65
CA MET A 24 9.23 -3.19 3.85
C MET A 24 7.94 -3.01 4.67
N ALA A 25 7.59 -3.99 5.48
CA ALA A 25 6.41 -3.88 6.34
C ALA A 25 6.52 -2.70 7.30
N ARG A 26 5.40 -2.00 7.47
CA ARG A 26 5.30 -0.79 8.29
C ARG A 26 5.90 -0.94 9.69
N GLU A 27 5.67 -2.07 10.32
CA GLU A 27 6.11 -2.38 11.67
C GLU A 27 7.63 -2.32 11.83
N TYR A 28 8.37 -2.72 10.81
CA TYR A 28 9.83 -2.63 10.79
C TYR A 28 10.31 -1.20 10.53
N LEU A 29 9.71 -0.52 9.55
CA LEU A 29 10.07 0.87 9.25
C LEU A 29 9.82 1.82 10.42
N MET A 30 8.81 1.55 11.23
CA MET A 30 8.49 2.33 12.43
C MET A 30 9.56 2.24 13.53
N LYS A 31 10.41 1.23 13.50
CA LYS A 31 11.54 1.09 14.44
C LYS A 31 12.67 2.10 14.16
N GLY A 32 12.77 2.59 12.92
CA GLY A 32 13.73 3.60 12.50
C GLY A 32 15.00 3.03 11.89
N LEU A 33 15.91 3.92 11.51
CA LEU A 33 17.16 3.57 10.81
C LEU A 33 18.17 2.78 11.65
N GLU A 34 18.01 2.80 12.97
CA GLU A 34 18.94 2.12 13.88
C GLU A 34 18.62 0.62 14.04
N ASP A 35 17.48 0.19 13.56
CA ASP A 35 17.07 -1.22 13.65
C ASP A 35 17.87 -2.08 12.67
N PRO A 36 18.33 -3.26 13.08
CA PRO A 36 19.13 -4.15 12.21
C PRO A 36 18.36 -4.63 10.98
N ASP A 37 17.04 -4.79 11.07
CA ASP A 37 16.21 -5.18 9.93
C ASP A 37 16.18 -4.08 8.86
N VAL A 38 16.11 -2.81 9.30
CA VAL A 38 16.14 -1.65 8.39
C VAL A 38 17.53 -1.46 7.78
N GLN A 39 18.57 -1.74 8.54
CA GLN A 39 19.95 -1.71 8.02
C GLN A 39 20.19 -2.77 6.97
N ALA A 40 19.72 -3.99 7.18
CA ALA A 40 19.78 -5.06 6.20
C ALA A 40 19.01 -4.72 4.91
N TYR A 41 17.86 -4.09 5.07
CA TYR A 41 17.08 -3.57 3.94
C TYR A 41 17.83 -2.48 3.18
N GLN A 42 18.51 -1.59 3.87
CA GLN A 42 19.36 -0.57 3.26
C GLN A 42 20.50 -1.19 2.45
N GLU A 43 21.20 -2.17 2.99
CA GLU A 43 22.27 -2.88 2.29
C GLU A 43 21.74 -3.58 1.03
N TYR A 44 20.61 -4.27 1.15
CA TYR A 44 19.96 -4.90 0.01
C TYR A 44 19.62 -3.89 -1.10
N MET A 45 19.06 -2.73 -0.76
CA MET A 45 18.74 -1.70 -1.74
C MET A 45 20.00 -1.14 -2.41
N GLN A 46 21.10 -0.97 -1.66
CA GLN A 46 22.37 -0.53 -2.20
C GLN A 46 22.95 -1.54 -3.20
N ASP A 47 22.94 -2.81 -2.86
CA ASP A 47 23.43 -3.86 -3.74
C ASP A 47 22.62 -3.93 -5.04
N VAL A 48 21.32 -3.86 -4.96
CA VAL A 48 20.44 -3.85 -6.13
C VAL A 48 20.71 -2.60 -7.00
N ALA A 49 20.83 -1.44 -6.39
CA ALA A 49 21.10 -0.20 -7.13
C ALA A 49 22.47 -0.26 -7.84
N LEU A 50 23.48 -0.79 -7.20
CA LEU A 50 24.82 -0.98 -7.80
C LEU A 50 24.78 -1.94 -8.97
N LEU A 51 24.04 -3.05 -8.84
CA LEU A 51 23.85 -4.02 -9.93
C LEU A 51 23.13 -3.41 -11.14
N LEU A 52 22.24 -2.44 -10.89
CA LEU A 52 21.54 -1.70 -11.94
C LEU A 52 22.37 -0.56 -12.55
N GLY A 53 23.57 -0.31 -12.03
CA GLY A 53 24.51 0.67 -12.57
C GLY A 53 24.51 2.02 -11.85
N ALA A 54 24.04 2.08 -10.61
CA ALA A 54 24.12 3.30 -9.81
C ALA A 54 25.58 3.66 -9.47
N ASP A 55 25.83 4.95 -9.30
CA ASP A 55 27.13 5.46 -8.91
C ASP A 55 27.42 5.12 -7.43
N LYS A 56 28.60 4.55 -7.19
CA LYS A 56 29.03 4.13 -5.85
C LYS A 56 29.13 5.25 -4.85
N ASP A 57 29.45 6.46 -5.31
CA ASP A 57 29.69 7.59 -4.44
C ASP A 57 28.38 8.21 -3.92
N THR A 58 27.31 8.13 -4.69
CA THR A 58 26.03 8.75 -4.36
C THR A 58 25.00 7.76 -3.78
N VAL A 59 25.07 6.49 -4.19
CA VAL A 59 24.09 5.47 -3.87
C VAL A 59 23.78 5.35 -2.38
N ILE A 60 24.78 5.47 -1.52
CA ILE A 60 24.63 5.32 -0.08
C ILE A 60 23.74 6.42 0.51
N ASN A 61 23.95 7.66 0.06
CA ASN A 61 23.16 8.80 0.52
C ASN A 61 21.73 8.74 -0.04
N ASP A 62 21.60 8.42 -1.32
CA ASP A 62 20.32 8.35 -2.01
C ASP A 62 19.41 7.27 -1.39
N ILE A 63 19.98 6.11 -1.09
CA ILE A 63 19.24 5.03 -0.42
C ILE A 63 18.84 5.42 1.01
N LYS A 64 19.72 6.07 1.76
CA LYS A 64 19.36 6.56 3.12
C LYS A 64 18.22 7.56 3.07
N GLU A 65 18.21 8.46 2.12
CA GLU A 65 17.12 9.42 1.96
C GLU A 65 15.82 8.75 1.53
N THR A 66 15.90 7.77 0.65
CA THR A 66 14.77 6.97 0.23
C THR A 66 14.15 6.24 1.42
N ILE A 67 14.95 5.61 2.27
CA ILE A 67 14.45 4.92 3.47
C ILE A 67 13.85 5.90 4.48
N LYS A 68 14.44 7.07 4.67
CA LYS A 68 13.84 8.12 5.51
C LYS A 68 12.46 8.52 5.01
N PHE A 69 12.31 8.70 3.71
CA PHE A 69 11.03 8.99 3.09
C PHE A 69 10.02 7.84 3.29
N GLU A 70 10.45 6.59 3.13
CA GLU A 70 9.59 5.43 3.40
C GLU A 70 9.16 5.34 4.87
N ILE A 71 10.04 5.70 5.81
CA ILE A 71 9.71 5.77 7.24
C ILE A 71 8.64 6.83 7.51
N GLU A 72 8.76 7.99 6.91
CA GLU A 72 7.75 9.05 7.04
C GLU A 72 6.41 8.61 6.41
N LEU A 73 6.47 7.99 5.25
CA LEU A 73 5.30 7.42 4.60
C LEU A 73 4.65 6.33 5.47
N ALA A 74 5.45 5.49 6.12
CA ALA A 74 4.97 4.48 7.06
C ALA A 74 4.25 5.08 8.27
N LYS A 75 4.70 6.23 8.76
CA LYS A 75 4.07 6.94 9.90
C LYS A 75 2.64 7.38 9.57
N ILE A 76 2.43 7.90 8.36
CA ILE A 76 1.11 8.37 7.91
C ILE A 76 0.24 7.27 7.33
N SER A 77 0.82 6.13 6.99
CA SER A 77 0.11 4.98 6.42
C SER A 77 -0.69 4.23 7.47
N LEU A 78 -1.87 3.75 7.09
CA LEU A 78 -2.68 2.91 7.95
C LEU A 78 -2.15 1.47 7.98
N PRO A 79 -2.21 0.78 9.13
CA PRO A 79 -1.90 -0.64 9.20
C PRO A 79 -2.74 -1.47 8.24
N ARG A 80 -2.14 -2.46 7.61
CA ARG A 80 -2.77 -3.28 6.57
C ARG A 80 -4.07 -3.96 7.03
N PHE A 81 -4.15 -4.34 8.29
CA PHE A 81 -5.36 -4.95 8.83
C PHE A 81 -6.55 -3.98 8.84
N ILE A 82 -6.31 -2.69 9.09
CA ILE A 82 -7.35 -1.64 9.03
C ILE A 82 -7.80 -1.45 7.59
N LEU A 83 -6.88 -1.37 6.63
CA LEU A 83 -7.20 -1.27 5.21
C LEU A 83 -8.05 -2.45 4.72
N ASN A 84 -7.69 -3.67 5.11
CA ASN A 84 -8.45 -4.86 4.77
C ASN A 84 -9.86 -4.83 5.36
N THR A 85 -10.05 -4.19 6.51
CA THR A 85 -11.35 -4.01 7.14
C THR A 85 -12.18 -2.96 6.41
N MET A 86 -11.56 -1.87 5.99
CA MET A 86 -12.22 -0.79 5.25
C MET A 86 -12.55 -1.18 3.81
N ASN A 87 -11.69 -1.95 3.16
CA ASN A 87 -11.86 -2.43 1.79
C ASN A 87 -12.82 -3.64 1.65
N LYS A 88 -13.34 -4.15 2.74
CA LYS A 88 -14.46 -5.10 2.65
C LYS A 88 -15.65 -4.34 2.12
N LYS A 89 -15.80 -4.36 0.80
CA LYS A 89 -17.03 -3.87 0.14
C LYS A 89 -18.22 -4.48 0.84
N PRO A 90 -19.21 -3.70 1.27
CA PRO A 90 -20.45 -4.26 1.78
C PRO A 90 -20.99 -5.16 0.68
N LYS A 91 -21.10 -6.45 0.96
CA LYS A 91 -21.78 -7.37 0.04
C LYS A 91 -23.24 -6.91 0.00
N CYS A 92 -23.60 -6.15 -1.03
CA CYS A 92 -24.98 -5.92 -1.35
C CYS A 92 -25.59 -7.26 -1.72
N ILE A 93 -26.24 -7.90 -0.78
CA ILE A 93 -27.09 -9.04 -1.07
C ILE A 93 -28.30 -8.44 -1.77
N LEU A 94 -28.32 -8.51 -3.09
CA LEU A 94 -29.52 -8.31 -3.89
C LEU A 94 -30.52 -9.41 -3.52
N LYS A 95 -31.36 -9.18 -2.51
CA LYS A 95 -32.56 -9.91 -2.37
C LYS A 95 -33.46 -9.48 -3.51
N GLN A 96 -33.73 -10.38 -4.43
CA GLN A 96 -34.78 -10.21 -5.44
C GLN A 96 -36.06 -9.81 -4.74
N GLY A 97 -36.58 -8.64 -5.02
CA GLY A 97 -37.84 -8.15 -4.50
C GLY A 97 -37.72 -6.83 -3.74
N GLY A 98 -37.73 -5.73 -4.47
CA GLY A 98 -38.00 -4.41 -3.93
C GLY A 98 -36.75 -3.54 -3.71
N ALA A 99 -36.69 -2.48 -4.48
CA ALA A 99 -35.74 -1.39 -4.32
C ALA A 99 -35.97 -0.66 -2.99
N LYS A 100 -35.45 -1.19 -1.91
CA LYS A 100 -35.32 -0.47 -0.65
C LYS A 100 -33.86 -0.60 -0.21
N GLY A 101 -33.17 0.53 -0.34
CA GLY A 101 -31.94 0.96 0.22
C GLY A 101 -30.95 -0.11 0.71
N CYS A 102 -29.76 -0.11 0.12
CA CYS A 102 -28.58 -0.71 0.74
C CYS A 102 -28.44 -0.14 2.16
N LYS A 103 -28.91 -0.86 3.16
CA LYS A 103 -28.55 -0.54 4.54
C LYS A 103 -27.10 -0.94 4.71
N GLN A 104 -26.24 0.04 4.85
CA GLN A 104 -24.91 -0.16 5.34
C GLN A 104 -25.00 -0.85 6.70
N VAL A 105 -24.65 -2.11 6.72
CA VAL A 105 -24.42 -2.79 8.01
C VAL A 105 -23.05 -2.34 8.47
N VAL A 106 -23.05 -1.24 9.21
CA VAL A 106 -21.90 -0.88 10.04
C VAL A 106 -21.81 -1.95 11.11
N GLN A 107 -20.88 -2.87 10.97
CA GLN A 107 -20.57 -3.77 12.07
C GLN A 107 -20.05 -2.91 13.22
N PRO A 108 -20.62 -3.02 14.42
CA PRO A 108 -20.07 -2.36 15.58
C PRO A 108 -18.65 -2.89 15.78
N HIS A 109 -17.71 -1.98 15.92
CA HIS A 109 -16.38 -2.33 16.34
C HIS A 109 -16.48 -3.20 17.58
N ALA A 110 -15.97 -4.43 17.48
CA ALA A 110 -15.63 -5.17 18.67
C ALA A 110 -14.55 -4.34 19.37
N SER A 111 -14.94 -3.59 20.36
CA SER A 111 -14.03 -2.95 21.28
C SER A 111 -13.30 -4.05 22.05
N VAL A 112 -12.03 -4.13 21.82
CA VAL A 112 -11.13 -4.83 22.73
C VAL A 112 -10.61 -3.81 23.71
#